data_6370ab0155f1f53407dc64e5583103a1
#
_entry.id   6370ab0155f1f53407dc64e5583103a1
#
_cell.length_a   1.000
_cell.length_b   1.000
_cell.length_c   1.000
_cell.angle_alpha   90.00
_cell.angle_beta   90.00
_cell.angle_gamma   90.00
#
_symmetry.space_group_name_H-M   'P 1'
#
loop_
_entity.id
_entity.type
_entity.pdbx_description
1 polymer ?
#
loop_
_entity_poly.entity_id
_entity_poly.type
_entity_poly.pdbx_seq_one_letter_code
_entity_poly.pdbx_strand_id
1 'polypeptide(L)'
;MSNSIFLIDANSLITPHLTYYPFDFAPGFWEQIEQPIKNGKIAVLDLVKNEILQGNDKLKEWIEKLDIGLYIDHRVPAILTKYSAILQYIQGNPCYKPSALHEWSNGNVADPWLIATAAIHGYTVVTFEVPNKGLNIRNPSKNAKIPDVAQAFGVETTTL
;
A
#
# COMPACT_ATOMS: atom_id res chain seq x y z
N MET A 1 -22.79 -8.52 8.00
CA MET A 1 -21.73 -7.57 8.33
C MET A 1 -20.43 -8.02 7.69
N SER A 2 -19.87 -7.17 6.89
CA SER A 2 -18.61 -7.48 6.25
C SER A 2 -17.47 -7.33 7.26
N ASN A 3 -16.73 -8.41 7.48
CA ASN A 3 -15.44 -8.35 8.17
C ASN A 3 -14.39 -7.83 7.17
N SER A 4 -14.45 -6.52 6.90
CA SER A 4 -13.48 -5.90 6.01
C SER A 4 -12.09 -5.91 6.65
N ILE A 5 -11.13 -6.48 5.95
CA ILE A 5 -9.72 -6.40 6.34
C ILE A 5 -9.08 -5.30 5.50
N PHE A 6 -8.28 -4.46 6.16
CA PHE A 6 -7.56 -3.35 5.55
C PHE A 6 -6.09 -3.74 5.35
N LEU A 7 -5.55 -3.37 4.22
CA LEU A 7 -4.13 -3.57 3.89
C LEU A 7 -3.46 -2.20 3.84
N ILE A 8 -2.52 -1.94 4.74
CA ILE A 8 -1.98 -0.59 4.92
C ILE A 8 -0.76 -0.32 4.04
N ASP A 9 -0.78 0.82 3.34
CA ASP A 9 0.37 1.38 2.62
C ASP A 9 1.36 2.01 3.61
N ALA A 10 2.66 1.89 3.31
CA ALA A 10 3.72 2.40 4.19
C ALA A 10 3.58 3.89 4.48
N ASN A 11 3.18 4.70 3.51
CA ASN A 11 3.01 6.14 3.69
C ASN A 11 1.87 6.50 4.65
N SER A 12 0.91 5.60 4.85
CA SER A 12 -0.14 5.80 5.85
C SER A 12 0.40 5.72 7.29
N LEU A 13 1.59 5.18 7.48
CA LEU A 13 2.31 5.18 8.77
C LEU A 13 3.46 6.19 8.77
N ILE A 14 4.20 6.29 7.69
CA ILE A 14 5.37 7.17 7.59
C ILE A 14 4.95 8.64 7.65
N THR A 15 3.95 9.04 6.87
CA THR A 15 3.51 10.43 6.81
C THR A 15 2.99 10.94 8.16
N PRO A 16 2.09 10.25 8.87
CA PRO A 16 1.68 10.68 10.20
C PRO A 16 2.84 10.80 11.18
N HIS A 17 3.78 9.85 11.16
CA HIS A 17 4.95 9.89 12.03
C HIS A 17 5.81 11.15 11.81
N LEU A 18 6.01 11.53 10.55
CA LEU A 18 6.88 12.65 10.21
C LEU A 18 6.19 14.02 10.33
N THR A 19 4.86 14.08 10.27
CA THR A 19 4.15 15.35 10.12
C THR A 19 3.18 15.65 11.27
N TYR A 20 2.13 14.82 11.42
CA TYR A 20 0.99 15.18 12.27
C TYR A 20 1.01 14.51 13.64
N TYR A 21 1.53 13.28 13.72
CA TYR A 21 1.42 12.43 14.90
C TYR A 21 2.74 11.79 15.29
N PRO A 22 3.80 12.58 15.59
CA PRO A 22 5.02 12.00 16.15
C PRO A 22 4.70 11.22 17.43
N PHE A 23 5.44 10.14 17.69
CA PHE A 23 5.18 9.26 18.84
C PHE A 23 5.14 9.99 20.17
N ASP A 24 6.01 10.97 20.34
CA ASP A 24 6.11 11.73 21.59
C ASP A 24 4.91 12.66 21.85
N PHE A 25 4.23 13.10 20.76
CA PHE A 25 3.13 14.06 20.85
C PHE A 25 1.75 13.42 20.69
N ALA A 26 1.67 12.23 20.12
CA ALA A 26 0.41 11.58 19.81
C ALA A 26 0.43 10.08 20.12
N PRO A 27 0.77 9.66 21.35
CA PRO A 27 0.83 8.23 21.67
C PRO A 27 -0.52 7.53 21.47
N GLY A 28 -1.63 8.23 21.72
CA GLY A 28 -2.97 7.66 21.56
C GLY A 28 -3.30 7.27 20.12
N PHE A 29 -2.79 8.00 19.12
CA PHE A 29 -2.94 7.65 17.71
C PHE A 29 -2.29 6.29 17.41
N TRP A 30 -1.07 6.08 17.89
CA TRP A 30 -0.32 4.84 17.66
C TRP A 30 -0.91 3.65 18.40
N GLU A 31 -1.41 3.86 19.61
CA GLU A 31 -2.12 2.83 20.37
C GLU A 31 -3.38 2.38 19.66
N GLN A 32 -4.14 3.30 19.08
CA GLN A 32 -5.35 2.98 18.32
C GLN A 32 -5.08 2.18 17.06
N ILE A 33 -3.93 2.38 16.41
CA ILE A 33 -3.51 1.62 15.23
C ILE A 33 -2.99 0.24 15.61
N GLU A 34 -2.29 0.12 16.73
CA GLU A 34 -1.71 -1.16 17.18
C GLU A 34 -2.76 -2.25 17.34
N GLN A 35 -3.90 -1.94 17.94
CA GLN A 35 -4.91 -2.95 18.21
C GLN A 35 -5.44 -3.63 16.94
N PRO A 36 -5.87 -2.88 15.91
CA PRO A 36 -6.30 -3.50 14.66
C PRO A 36 -5.21 -4.30 13.96
N ILE A 37 -3.95 -3.88 14.07
CA ILE A 37 -2.83 -4.64 13.49
C ILE A 37 -2.61 -5.94 14.24
N LYS A 38 -2.65 -5.91 15.57
CA LYS A 38 -2.48 -7.10 16.41
C LYS A 38 -3.59 -8.12 16.21
N ASN A 39 -4.84 -7.67 16.06
CA ASN A 39 -5.98 -8.57 15.89
C ASN A 39 -6.24 -8.99 14.44
N GLY A 40 -5.40 -8.57 13.48
CA GLY A 40 -5.52 -8.97 12.08
C GLY A 40 -6.56 -8.17 11.28
N LYS A 41 -7.12 -7.12 11.83
CA LYS A 41 -8.05 -6.25 11.10
C LYS A 41 -7.34 -5.37 10.10
N ILE A 42 -6.10 -4.99 10.39
CA ILE A 42 -5.18 -4.34 9.47
C ILE A 42 -4.05 -5.32 9.14
N ALA A 43 -4.01 -5.76 7.90
CA ALA A 43 -2.94 -6.62 7.39
C ALA A 43 -1.72 -5.78 7.02
N VAL A 44 -0.55 -6.36 7.19
CA VAL A 44 0.73 -5.74 6.81
C VAL A 44 1.43 -6.64 5.79
N LEU A 45 1.72 -6.07 4.62
CA LEU A 45 2.51 -6.74 3.60
C LEU A 45 3.99 -6.69 3.97
N ASP A 46 4.72 -7.77 3.71
CA ASP A 46 6.16 -7.86 4.00
C ASP A 46 6.96 -6.69 3.39
N LEU A 47 6.65 -6.30 2.15
CA LEU A 47 7.33 -5.19 1.48
C LEU A 47 7.09 -3.85 2.19
N VAL A 48 5.90 -3.66 2.77
CA VAL A 48 5.59 -2.45 3.56
C VAL A 48 6.43 -2.41 4.83
N LYS A 49 6.50 -3.52 5.54
CA LYS A 49 7.36 -3.62 6.73
C LYS A 49 8.82 -3.38 6.38
N ASN A 50 9.30 -3.97 5.29
CA ASN A 50 10.67 -3.78 4.83
C ASN A 50 10.99 -2.32 4.51
N GLU A 51 10.07 -1.61 3.90
CA GLU A 51 10.23 -0.18 3.61
C GLU A 51 10.38 0.63 4.90
N ILE A 52 9.57 0.36 5.90
CA ILE A 52 9.64 1.03 7.20
C ILE A 52 10.95 0.69 7.92
N LEU A 53 11.40 -0.57 7.82
CA LEU A 53 12.64 -1.04 8.46
C LEU A 53 13.91 -0.41 7.86
N GLN A 54 13.84 0.14 6.65
CA GLN A 54 14.95 0.86 6.03
C GLN A 54 15.19 2.22 6.65
N GLY A 55 14.20 2.79 7.33
CA GLY A 55 14.37 4.00 8.13
C GLY A 55 15.22 3.72 9.37
N ASN A 56 15.69 4.80 10.02
CA ASN A 56 16.46 4.68 11.25
C ASN A 56 15.86 5.61 12.31
N ASP A 57 14.59 5.36 12.62
CA ASP A 57 13.77 6.22 13.46
C ASP A 57 12.89 5.41 14.41
N LYS A 58 12.05 6.11 15.18
CA LYS A 58 11.13 5.50 16.13
C LYS A 58 10.08 4.62 15.46
N LEU A 59 9.70 4.92 14.23
CA LEU A 59 8.74 4.12 13.48
C LEU A 59 9.32 2.72 13.19
N LYS A 60 10.60 2.63 12.83
CA LYS A 60 11.29 1.36 12.68
C LYS A 60 11.26 0.55 13.98
N GLU A 61 11.60 1.18 15.10
CA GLU A 61 11.56 0.53 16.41
C GLU A 61 10.17 0.05 16.77
N TRP A 62 9.15 0.86 16.47
CA TRP A 62 7.76 0.53 16.75
C TRP A 62 7.31 -0.71 15.96
N ILE A 63 7.59 -0.76 14.65
CA ILE A 63 7.15 -1.89 13.82
C ILE A 63 7.94 -3.17 14.13
N GLU A 64 9.20 -3.06 14.53
CA GLU A 64 10.01 -4.22 14.94
C GLU A 64 9.42 -4.90 16.16
N LYS A 65 8.88 -4.12 17.10
CA LYS A 65 8.32 -4.64 18.35
C LYS A 65 6.84 -5.02 18.23
N LEU A 66 6.20 -4.63 17.12
CA LEU A 66 4.77 -4.83 16.95
C LEU A 66 4.47 -6.29 16.63
N ASP A 67 3.49 -6.83 17.35
CA ASP A 67 2.95 -8.17 17.08
C ASP A 67 1.91 -8.04 15.97
N ILE A 68 2.29 -8.36 14.74
CA ILE A 68 1.42 -8.25 13.56
C ILE A 68 0.58 -9.51 13.46
N GLY A 69 -0.74 -9.38 13.64
CA GLY A 69 -1.66 -10.52 13.62
C GLY A 69 -1.87 -11.11 12.23
N LEU A 70 -1.79 -10.30 11.17
CA LEU A 70 -1.92 -10.75 9.79
C LEU A 70 -0.78 -10.18 8.95
N TYR A 71 0.28 -10.95 8.83
CA TYR A 71 1.47 -10.62 8.06
C TYR A 71 1.45 -11.40 6.74
N ILE A 72 1.59 -10.70 5.62
CA ILE A 72 1.43 -11.32 4.31
C ILE A 72 2.76 -11.30 3.55
N ASP A 73 3.16 -12.46 3.05
CA ASP A 73 4.28 -12.62 2.16
C ASP A 73 3.80 -12.42 0.71
N HIS A 74 4.42 -11.48 -0.01
CA HIS A 74 4.05 -11.18 -1.39
C HIS A 74 4.37 -12.31 -2.38
N ARG A 75 5.23 -13.26 -2.02
CA ARG A 75 5.74 -14.32 -2.92
C ARG A 75 4.78 -15.49 -3.09
N VAL A 76 3.50 -15.28 -2.89
CA VAL A 76 2.46 -16.29 -3.15
C VAL A 76 2.13 -16.32 -4.65
N PRO A 77 2.00 -17.50 -5.28
CA PRO A 77 1.75 -17.59 -6.72
C PRO A 77 0.54 -16.79 -7.22
N ALA A 78 -0.58 -16.80 -6.50
CA ALA A 78 -1.78 -16.04 -6.86
C ALA A 78 -1.51 -14.53 -6.87
N ILE A 79 -0.76 -14.02 -5.88
CA ILE A 79 -0.38 -12.61 -5.81
C ILE A 79 0.55 -12.26 -6.96
N LEU A 80 1.53 -13.11 -7.26
CA LEU A 80 2.47 -12.90 -8.35
C LEU A 80 1.75 -12.83 -9.70
N THR A 81 0.77 -13.70 -9.95
CA THR A 81 -0.04 -13.69 -11.18
C THR A 81 -0.80 -12.36 -11.30
N LYS A 82 -1.42 -11.91 -10.22
CA LYS A 82 -2.14 -10.62 -10.22
C LYS A 82 -1.19 -9.44 -10.40
N TYR A 83 -0.03 -9.47 -9.78
CA TYR A 83 1.02 -8.47 -9.96
C TYR A 83 1.41 -8.34 -11.44
N SER A 84 1.61 -9.45 -12.13
CA SER A 84 1.92 -9.44 -13.57
C SER A 84 0.80 -8.81 -14.39
N ALA A 85 -0.45 -9.10 -14.05
CA ALA A 85 -1.61 -8.49 -14.71
C ALA A 85 -1.66 -6.98 -14.51
N ILE A 86 -1.30 -6.49 -13.32
CA ILE A 86 -1.23 -5.06 -13.01
C ILE A 86 -0.16 -4.37 -13.86
N LEU A 87 1.02 -4.95 -13.98
CA LEU A 87 2.08 -4.39 -14.81
C LEU A 87 1.68 -4.38 -16.30
N GLN A 88 1.03 -5.42 -16.78
CA GLN A 88 0.50 -5.46 -18.14
C GLN A 88 -0.56 -4.39 -18.39
N TYR A 89 -1.41 -4.14 -17.39
CA TYR A 89 -2.41 -3.07 -17.47
C TYR A 89 -1.75 -1.71 -17.66
N ILE A 90 -0.71 -1.40 -16.87
CA ILE A 90 0.02 -0.13 -16.98
C ILE A 90 0.73 -0.04 -18.33
N GLN A 91 1.38 -1.10 -18.76
CA GLN A 91 2.08 -1.16 -20.05
C GLN A 91 1.13 -0.91 -21.22
N GLY A 92 -0.06 -1.48 -21.16
CA GLY A 92 -1.06 -1.35 -22.24
C GLY A 92 -1.93 -0.09 -22.15
N ASN A 93 -1.75 0.72 -21.12
CA ASN A 93 -2.58 1.91 -20.91
C ASN A 93 -1.87 3.16 -21.45
N PRO A 94 -2.40 3.79 -22.51
CA PRO A 94 -1.77 4.97 -23.12
C PRO A 94 -1.76 6.22 -22.22
N CYS A 95 -2.48 6.20 -21.10
CA CYS A 95 -2.46 7.26 -20.10
C CYS A 95 -1.19 7.28 -19.25
N TYR A 96 -0.34 6.25 -19.36
CA TYR A 96 0.91 6.13 -18.60
C TYR A 96 2.12 6.18 -19.53
N LYS A 97 3.14 6.94 -19.11
CA LYS A 97 4.45 6.92 -19.77
C LYS A 97 5.22 5.65 -19.39
N PRO A 98 6.21 5.24 -20.22
CA PRO A 98 7.05 4.08 -19.89
C PRO A 98 7.73 4.16 -18.52
N SER A 99 8.00 5.36 -18.02
CA SER A 99 8.59 5.58 -16.69
C SER A 99 7.70 5.08 -15.55
N ALA A 100 6.37 5.14 -15.71
CA ALA A 100 5.43 4.62 -14.70
C ALA A 100 5.58 3.10 -14.58
N LEU A 101 5.65 2.39 -15.70
CA LEU A 101 5.88 0.95 -15.70
C LEU A 101 7.26 0.61 -15.13
N HIS A 102 8.29 1.36 -15.50
CA HIS A 102 9.65 1.13 -15.01
C HIS A 102 9.73 1.23 -13.48
N GLU A 103 9.09 2.24 -12.91
CA GLU A 103 9.04 2.42 -11.46
C GLU A 103 8.31 1.26 -10.78
N TRP A 104 7.11 0.91 -11.24
CA TRP A 104 6.31 -0.14 -10.62
C TRP A 104 6.83 -1.55 -10.87
N SER A 105 7.63 -1.77 -11.90
CA SER A 105 8.28 -3.06 -12.13
C SER A 105 9.49 -3.31 -11.24
N ASN A 106 9.95 -2.31 -10.49
CA ASN A 106 10.96 -2.50 -9.46
C ASN A 106 10.36 -3.33 -8.32
N GLY A 107 10.91 -4.51 -8.06
CA GLY A 107 10.37 -5.46 -7.10
C GLY A 107 10.29 -4.96 -5.65
N ASN A 108 11.00 -3.87 -5.31
CA ASN A 108 10.97 -3.27 -3.98
C ASN A 108 9.86 -2.22 -3.81
N VAL A 109 9.22 -1.80 -4.90
CA VAL A 109 8.08 -0.87 -4.85
C VAL A 109 6.83 -1.65 -4.47
N ALA A 110 6.27 -1.34 -3.29
CA ALA A 110 5.14 -2.09 -2.73
C ALA A 110 3.81 -1.83 -3.45
N ASP A 111 3.65 -0.70 -4.11
CA ASP A 111 2.38 -0.21 -4.65
C ASP A 111 1.61 -1.26 -5.48
N PRO A 112 2.21 -1.86 -6.53
CA PRO A 112 1.47 -2.87 -7.30
C PRO A 112 1.22 -4.15 -6.52
N TRP A 113 2.10 -4.50 -5.59
CA TRP A 113 1.93 -5.68 -4.74
C TRP A 113 0.79 -5.51 -3.74
N LEU A 114 0.57 -4.31 -3.23
CA LEU A 114 -0.58 -3.98 -2.37
C LEU A 114 -1.90 -4.20 -3.12
N ILE A 115 -1.98 -3.70 -4.34
CA ILE A 115 -3.18 -3.87 -5.18
C ILE A 115 -3.40 -5.35 -5.49
N ALA A 116 -2.34 -6.07 -5.87
CA ALA A 116 -2.42 -7.50 -6.17
C ALA A 116 -2.91 -8.31 -4.97
N THR A 117 -2.35 -8.07 -3.80
CA THR A 117 -2.73 -8.74 -2.56
C THR A 117 -4.19 -8.44 -2.20
N ALA A 118 -4.59 -7.18 -2.27
CA ALA A 118 -5.97 -6.78 -1.99
C ALA A 118 -6.96 -7.40 -2.98
N ALA A 119 -6.60 -7.47 -4.26
CA ALA A 119 -7.45 -8.08 -5.28
C ALA A 119 -7.68 -9.57 -5.03
N ILE A 120 -6.65 -10.30 -4.61
CA ILE A 120 -6.73 -11.74 -4.33
C ILE A 120 -7.56 -12.02 -3.07
N HIS A 121 -7.41 -11.21 -2.04
CA HIS A 121 -8.03 -11.46 -0.72
C HIS A 121 -9.31 -10.67 -0.46
N GLY A 122 -9.66 -9.71 -1.34
CA GLY A 122 -10.82 -8.84 -1.10
C GLY A 122 -10.58 -7.78 -0.02
N TYR A 123 -9.34 -7.34 0.16
CA TYR A 123 -8.99 -6.33 1.15
C TYR A 123 -9.19 -4.92 0.60
N THR A 124 -9.35 -3.95 1.50
CA THR A 124 -9.35 -2.52 1.16
C THR A 124 -7.96 -1.95 1.46
N VAL A 125 -7.38 -1.24 0.50
CA VAL A 125 -6.06 -0.62 0.67
C VAL A 125 -6.20 0.73 1.37
N VAL A 126 -5.44 0.91 2.45
CA VAL A 126 -5.36 2.19 3.18
C VAL A 126 -4.17 2.98 2.66
N THR A 127 -4.44 4.11 2.02
CA THR A 127 -3.40 4.96 1.41
C THR A 127 -3.79 6.43 1.49
N PHE A 128 -2.80 7.31 1.58
CA PHE A 128 -3.00 8.76 1.45
C PHE A 128 -2.97 9.23 0.01
N GLU A 129 -2.60 8.38 -0.94
CA GLU A 129 -2.62 8.75 -2.34
C GLU A 129 -4.05 9.07 -2.79
N VAL A 130 -4.16 10.07 -3.67
CA VAL A 130 -5.44 10.47 -4.27
C VAL A 130 -5.46 10.11 -5.75
N PRO A 131 -6.65 9.88 -6.34
CA PRO A 131 -6.75 9.61 -7.77
C PRO A 131 -6.18 10.77 -8.60
N ASN A 132 -5.55 10.44 -9.71
CA ASN A 132 -5.08 11.42 -10.68
C ASN A 132 -6.24 11.77 -11.63
N LYS A 133 -6.94 12.86 -11.35
CA LYS A 133 -8.07 13.32 -12.18
C LYS A 133 -7.63 13.85 -13.55
N GLY A 134 -6.35 14.16 -13.72
CA GLY A 134 -5.77 14.62 -14.97
C GLY A 134 -5.25 13.51 -15.88
N LEU A 135 -5.53 12.24 -15.56
CA LEU A 135 -5.07 11.11 -16.35
C LEU A 135 -5.68 11.17 -17.76
N ASN A 136 -4.83 11.28 -18.80
CA ASN A 136 -5.26 11.60 -20.15
C ASN A 136 -4.26 11.01 -21.17
N ILE A 137 -4.79 10.49 -22.27
CA ILE A 137 -3.99 9.96 -23.38
C ILE A 137 -3.11 11.04 -24.02
N ARG A 138 -3.59 12.27 -24.08
CA ARG A 138 -2.85 13.40 -24.68
C ARG A 138 -1.70 13.88 -23.80
N ASN A 139 -1.77 13.64 -22.51
CA ASN A 139 -0.75 14.02 -21.55
C ASN A 139 -0.51 12.87 -20.56
N PRO A 140 0.16 11.82 -21.00
CA PRO A 140 0.36 10.63 -20.15
C PRO A 140 1.12 10.95 -18.88
N SER A 141 0.78 10.27 -17.79
CA SER A 141 1.42 10.46 -16.50
C SER A 141 2.73 9.67 -16.39
N LYS A 142 3.72 10.28 -15.74
CA LYS A 142 4.98 9.63 -15.36
C LYS A 142 4.79 8.64 -14.21
N ASN A 143 3.72 8.79 -13.43
CA ASN A 143 3.51 8.06 -12.19
C ASN A 143 2.16 7.36 -12.23
N ALA A 144 2.14 6.11 -11.81
CA ALA A 144 0.91 5.41 -11.47
C ALA A 144 0.58 5.68 -10.00
N LYS A 145 -0.72 5.80 -9.69
CA LYS A 145 -1.22 6.01 -8.34
C LYS A 145 -2.07 4.82 -7.91
N ILE A 146 -1.96 4.43 -6.64
CA ILE A 146 -2.70 3.28 -6.11
C ILE A 146 -4.21 3.39 -6.39
N PRO A 147 -4.91 4.52 -6.10
CA PRO A 147 -6.35 4.56 -6.29
C PRO A 147 -6.80 4.33 -7.74
N ASP A 148 -6.07 4.87 -8.71
CA ASP A 148 -6.44 4.75 -10.13
C ASP A 148 -6.33 3.30 -10.60
N VAL A 149 -5.23 2.64 -10.28
CA VAL A 149 -4.99 1.25 -10.70
C VAL A 149 -5.85 0.29 -9.89
N ALA A 150 -6.02 0.55 -8.59
CA ALA A 150 -6.90 -0.24 -7.72
C ALA A 150 -8.33 -0.28 -8.27
N GLN A 151 -8.86 0.85 -8.70
CA GLN A 151 -10.19 0.92 -9.31
C GLN A 151 -10.30 0.02 -10.52
N ALA A 152 -9.29 -0.02 -11.37
CA ALA A 152 -9.28 -0.88 -12.56
C ALA A 152 -9.32 -2.38 -12.22
N PHE A 153 -8.88 -2.76 -11.03
CA PHE A 153 -8.86 -4.14 -10.56
C PHE A 153 -9.93 -4.45 -9.52
N GLY A 154 -10.91 -3.56 -9.34
CA GLY A 154 -12.01 -3.75 -8.40
C GLY A 154 -11.60 -3.71 -6.93
N VAL A 155 -10.48 -3.07 -6.63
CA VAL A 155 -9.95 -2.91 -5.26
C VAL A 155 -10.39 -1.55 -4.70
N GLU A 156 -11.00 -1.58 -3.52
CA GLU A 156 -11.37 -0.35 -2.82
C GLU A 156 -10.16 0.25 -2.10
N THR A 157 -10.14 1.57 -2.02
CA THR A 157 -9.13 2.32 -1.28
C THR A 157 -9.80 3.25 -0.28
N THR A 158 -9.13 3.52 0.82
CA THR A 158 -9.59 4.46 1.85
C THR A 158 -8.40 5.15 2.49
N THR A 159 -8.67 6.19 3.29
CA THR A 159 -7.66 6.85 4.10
C THR A 159 -7.75 6.38 5.55
N LEU A 160 -6.67 6.56 6.28
CA LEU A 160 -6.59 6.21 7.70
C LEU A 160 -7.50 7.10 8.55
#